data_7936b61e85d04ee7b5073110b4cb3d63
#
_entry.id   7936b61e85d04ee7b5073110b4cb3d63
#
_cell.length_a   1.000
_cell.length_b   1.000
_cell.length_c   1.000
_cell.angle_alpha   90.00
_cell.angle_beta   90.00
_cell.angle_gamma   90.00
#
_symmetry.space_group_name_H-M   'P 1'
#
loop_
_entity.id
_entity.type
_entity.pdbx_description
1 polymer ?
#
loop_
_entity_poly.entity_id
_entity_poly.type
_entity_poly.pdbx_seq_one_letter_code
_entity_poly.pdbx_strand_id
1 'polypeptide(L)'
;SRLAYPTAEAVSKSEYTNSSLNASSPWWWWLADAYASYSYGVRYVNSSGALGWRGACDGNIGVRPLCNLSSGILVSDRPDSDGAYTIIWNRAPSKPSSITVPSSVRGGESLSISWGASTDEDGNLSGYILERQVNGGAWAQVYKGINRSYTDAITFGWTSVAYRVKAYDSAGAESAYQTSATRTVVNNHAPVISGTDSNLGTKTAAFAQSYSVTDEDSGQTL
;
A
#
# COMPACT_ATOMS: atom_id res chain seq x y z
N SER A 1 21.62 18.43 22.43
CA SER A 1 23.03 18.64 22.76
C SER A 1 23.76 19.33 21.59
N ARG A 2 24.61 20.30 21.89
CA ARG A 2 25.48 20.92 20.87
C ARG A 2 26.77 20.09 20.63
N LEU A 3 27.01 19.09 21.46
CA LEU A 3 28.18 18.23 21.32
C LEU A 3 27.95 17.19 20.24
N ALA A 4 28.96 16.92 19.43
CA ALA A 4 28.98 15.85 18.44
C ALA A 4 30.21 14.96 18.66
N TYR A 5 29.96 13.67 18.63
CA TYR A 5 30.99 12.63 18.74
C TYR A 5 31.26 12.06 17.36
N PRO A 6 32.54 11.89 16.96
CA PRO A 6 32.83 11.20 15.72
C PRO A 6 32.46 9.73 15.84
N THR A 7 32.01 9.13 14.76
CA THR A 7 31.83 7.68 14.72
C THR A 7 33.18 6.97 14.66
N ALA A 8 33.24 5.72 15.14
CA ALA A 8 34.48 4.92 15.04
C ALA A 8 34.95 4.78 13.58
N GLU A 9 34.02 4.67 12.63
CA GLU A 9 34.32 4.62 11.20
C GLU A 9 34.92 5.97 10.71
N ALA A 10 34.36 7.10 11.11
CA ALA A 10 34.85 8.41 10.75
C ALA A 10 36.29 8.63 11.30
N VAL A 11 36.52 8.18 12.53
CA VAL A 11 37.88 8.24 13.14
C VAL A 11 38.85 7.38 12.34
N SER A 12 38.47 6.15 11.99
CA SER A 12 39.35 5.19 11.26
C SER A 12 39.69 5.63 9.84
N LYS A 13 38.81 6.39 9.19
CA LYS A 13 38.98 6.89 7.82
C LYS A 13 39.54 8.33 7.77
N SER A 14 39.75 8.95 8.92
CA SER A 14 40.29 10.33 8.99
C SER A 14 41.76 10.34 8.68
N GLU A 15 42.19 11.22 7.78
CA GLU A 15 43.61 11.55 7.54
C GLU A 15 44.17 12.49 8.61
N TYR A 16 43.34 12.92 9.56
CA TYR A 16 43.77 13.79 10.63
C TYR A 16 44.51 13.01 11.73
N THR A 17 45.76 13.28 11.94
CA THR A 17 46.69 12.51 12.79
C THR A 17 46.68 12.90 14.27
N ASN A 18 45.77 13.75 14.72
CA ASN A 18 45.71 14.15 16.13
C ASN A 18 45.18 13.02 17.01
N SER A 19 45.96 12.61 17.99
CA SER A 19 45.65 11.55 18.96
C SER A 19 44.40 11.83 19.82
N SER A 20 43.91 13.09 19.85
CA SER A 20 42.71 13.48 20.55
C SER A 20 41.44 13.14 19.78
N LEU A 21 41.50 12.85 18.48
CA LEU A 21 40.36 12.45 17.69
C LEU A 21 40.03 10.98 18.01
N ASN A 22 38.95 10.77 18.74
CA ASN A 22 38.46 9.44 19.09
C ASN A 22 36.93 9.46 19.20
N ALA A 23 36.31 8.28 19.12
CA ALA A 23 34.84 8.13 19.15
C ALA A 23 34.22 8.42 20.55
N SER A 24 35.04 8.49 21.60
CA SER A 24 34.58 8.67 22.99
C SER A 24 34.62 10.11 23.47
N SER A 25 35.10 11.04 22.67
CA SER A 25 35.23 12.46 23.03
C SER A 25 34.54 13.34 21.99
N PRO A 26 33.89 14.42 22.43
CA PRO A 26 33.26 15.34 21.48
C PRO A 26 34.31 16.01 20.62
N TRP A 27 33.99 16.24 19.36
CA TRP A 27 34.86 16.90 18.41
C TRP A 27 34.25 18.17 17.86
N TRP A 28 35.03 18.98 17.18
CA TRP A 28 34.61 20.21 16.53
C TRP A 28 33.85 19.84 15.24
N TRP A 29 32.79 20.59 14.93
CA TRP A 29 32.00 20.36 13.73
C TRP A 29 31.47 21.66 13.13
N TRP A 30 31.44 21.71 11.81
CA TRP A 30 30.94 22.86 11.07
C TRP A 30 29.43 23.02 11.20
N LEU A 31 28.99 24.29 11.25
CA LEU A 31 27.60 24.69 11.03
C LEU A 31 27.44 25.10 9.56
N ALA A 32 26.18 25.08 9.06
CA ALA A 32 25.85 25.57 7.73
C ALA A 32 25.88 27.12 7.62
N ASP A 33 26.11 27.82 8.74
CA ASP A 33 26.03 29.27 8.80
C ASP A 33 27.36 29.92 8.48
N ALA A 34 27.33 30.88 7.56
CA ALA A 34 28.46 31.78 7.34
C ALA A 34 28.68 32.74 8.53
N TYR A 35 29.93 33.14 8.75
CA TYR A 35 30.24 34.15 9.73
C TYR A 35 30.16 35.54 9.07
N ALA A 36 29.23 36.37 9.53
CA ALA A 36 28.87 37.61 8.85
C ALA A 36 30.00 38.63 8.69
N SER A 37 31.06 38.56 9.52
CA SER A 37 32.16 39.51 9.50
C SER A 37 33.31 39.12 8.56
N TYR A 38 33.32 37.92 8.00
CA TYR A 38 34.37 37.43 7.11
C TYR A 38 33.82 36.55 5.99
N SER A 39 34.04 36.91 4.76
CA SER A 39 33.47 36.24 3.58
C SER A 39 33.90 34.79 3.40
N TYR A 40 34.98 34.35 4.03
CA TYR A 40 35.47 32.97 4.05
C TYR A 40 35.26 32.28 5.42
N GLY A 41 34.59 32.94 6.38
CA GLY A 41 34.37 32.41 7.71
C GLY A 41 33.11 31.56 7.79
N VAL A 42 33.25 30.38 8.37
CA VAL A 42 32.09 29.47 8.67
C VAL A 42 32.06 29.26 10.19
N ARG A 43 30.83 29.20 10.72
CA ARG A 43 30.65 28.91 12.14
C ARG A 43 30.87 27.43 12.42
N TYR A 44 31.37 27.15 13.62
CA TYR A 44 31.55 25.80 14.12
C TYR A 44 31.16 25.70 15.59
N VAL A 45 30.96 24.49 16.05
CA VAL A 45 30.82 24.15 17.48
C VAL A 45 32.09 23.41 17.89
N ASN A 46 32.73 23.86 18.98
CA ASN A 46 33.93 23.19 19.50
C ASN A 46 33.58 22.00 20.42
N SER A 47 34.58 21.33 20.93
CA SER A 47 34.45 20.17 21.83
C SER A 47 33.79 20.48 23.18
N SER A 48 33.71 21.76 23.57
CA SER A 48 32.96 22.19 24.76
C SER A 48 31.53 22.63 24.48
N GLY A 49 31.09 22.60 23.22
CA GLY A 49 29.77 23.08 22.80
C GLY A 49 29.67 24.58 22.57
N ALA A 50 30.80 25.32 22.64
CA ALA A 50 30.82 26.75 22.36
C ALA A 50 30.87 27.03 20.85
N LEU A 51 30.22 28.13 20.44
CA LEU A 51 30.22 28.61 19.07
C LEU A 51 31.51 29.39 18.78
N GLY A 52 32.11 29.13 17.63
CA GLY A 52 33.25 29.87 17.11
C GLY A 52 33.09 30.07 15.60
N TRP A 53 34.14 30.61 14.98
CA TRP A 53 34.25 30.69 13.53
C TRP A 53 35.68 30.41 13.10
N ARG A 54 35.87 29.88 11.90
CA ARG A 54 37.16 29.66 11.25
C ARG A 54 37.03 29.77 9.75
N GLY A 55 38.19 29.81 9.06
CA GLY A 55 38.20 29.73 7.61
C GLY A 55 37.61 28.41 7.11
N ALA A 56 36.83 28.44 6.05
CA ALA A 56 36.19 27.26 5.48
C ALA A 56 37.20 26.18 4.99
N CYS A 57 38.48 26.53 4.87
CA CYS A 57 39.55 25.61 4.46
C CYS A 57 40.24 24.89 5.63
N ASP A 58 39.85 25.13 6.87
CA ASP A 58 40.44 24.44 8.02
C ASP A 58 39.98 22.97 8.07
N GLY A 59 40.86 22.08 7.64
CA GLY A 59 40.57 20.65 7.46
C GLY A 59 40.42 19.81 8.74
N ASN A 60 40.57 20.43 9.92
CA ASN A 60 40.52 19.72 11.21
C ASN A 60 39.18 19.79 11.91
N ILE A 61 38.12 20.24 11.24
CA ILE A 61 36.78 20.34 11.76
C ILE A 61 35.87 19.36 10.99
N GLY A 62 35.17 18.53 11.75
CA GLY A 62 34.25 17.53 11.18
C GLY A 62 33.03 18.15 10.55
N VAL A 63 32.45 17.47 9.56
CA VAL A 63 31.15 17.80 8.99
C VAL A 63 30.07 17.00 9.72
N ARG A 64 29.06 17.70 10.24
CA ARG A 64 27.84 17.08 10.72
C ARG A 64 26.75 17.32 9.68
N PRO A 65 26.44 16.33 8.83
CA PRO A 65 25.40 16.51 7.84
C PRO A 65 24.05 16.71 8.53
N LEU A 66 23.31 17.70 8.07
CA LEU A 66 21.90 17.90 8.41
C LEU A 66 21.09 17.41 7.22
N CYS A 67 20.18 16.50 7.45
CA CYS A 67 19.19 16.11 6.46
C CYS A 67 17.79 16.42 6.98
N ASN A 68 16.95 16.96 6.12
CA ASN A 68 15.52 17.07 6.40
C ASN A 68 14.88 15.72 6.09
N LEU A 69 14.33 15.09 7.09
CA LEU A 69 13.56 13.88 6.93
C LEU A 69 12.15 14.24 6.50
N SER A 70 11.55 13.46 5.59
CA SER A 70 10.15 13.65 5.24
C SER A 70 9.25 13.34 6.45
N SER A 71 8.06 13.94 6.52
CA SER A 71 7.12 13.74 7.63
C SER A 71 6.61 12.30 7.78
N GLY A 72 6.84 11.45 6.79
CA GLY A 72 6.47 10.02 6.82
C GLY A 72 7.57 9.08 7.29
N ILE A 73 8.73 9.58 7.70
CA ILE A 73 9.77 8.72 8.25
C ILE A 73 9.39 8.28 9.67
N LEU A 74 9.38 6.97 9.86
CA LEU A 74 9.21 6.39 11.19
C LEU A 74 10.52 6.49 11.97
N VAL A 75 10.39 6.79 13.24
CA VAL A 75 11.50 6.77 14.20
C VAL A 75 11.12 5.93 15.40
N SER A 76 12.10 5.44 16.14
CA SER A 76 11.86 4.68 17.37
C SER A 76 10.98 5.47 18.35
N ASP A 77 10.08 4.78 19.06
CA ASP A 77 9.17 5.39 20.04
C ASP A 77 9.90 6.10 21.20
N ARG A 78 11.13 5.70 21.45
CA ARG A 78 11.98 6.27 22.49
C ARG A 78 13.38 6.54 21.95
N PRO A 79 14.01 7.63 22.42
CA PRO A 79 15.42 7.85 22.12
C PRO A 79 16.29 6.80 22.82
N ASP A 80 17.47 6.56 22.28
CA ASP A 80 18.54 5.78 22.92
C ASP A 80 19.13 6.53 24.14
N SER A 81 20.17 5.93 24.75
CA SER A 81 20.89 6.51 25.91
C SER A 81 21.49 7.89 25.63
N ASP A 82 21.75 8.20 24.38
CA ASP A 82 22.34 9.46 23.93
C ASP A 82 21.30 10.51 23.51
N GLY A 83 20.02 10.16 23.63
CA GLY A 83 18.89 11.01 23.25
C GLY A 83 18.63 11.04 21.76
N ALA A 84 19.18 10.10 20.99
CA ALA A 84 18.97 9.98 19.55
C ALA A 84 17.81 9.02 19.23
N TYR A 85 17.04 9.36 18.21
CA TYR A 85 16.01 8.48 17.66
C TYR A 85 16.59 7.66 16.51
N THR A 86 16.30 6.37 16.47
CA THR A 86 16.67 5.50 15.36
C THR A 86 15.65 5.64 14.23
N ILE A 87 16.13 5.84 13.01
CA ILE A 87 15.27 5.82 11.83
C ILE A 87 14.84 4.38 11.59
N ILE A 88 13.52 4.16 11.53
CA ILE A 88 12.93 2.88 11.14
C ILE A 88 12.58 2.99 9.65
N TRP A 89 13.22 2.17 8.84
CA TRP A 89 12.92 2.09 7.41
C TRP A 89 11.65 1.29 7.24
N ASN A 90 10.56 1.96 6.81
CA ASN A 90 9.31 1.28 6.50
C ASN A 90 9.47 0.42 5.25
N ARG A 91 9.07 -0.85 5.35
CA ARG A 91 9.00 -1.80 4.25
C ARG A 91 7.56 -2.00 3.85
N ALA A 92 7.35 -2.19 2.56
CA ALA A 92 6.01 -2.52 2.09
C ALA A 92 5.59 -3.93 2.55
N PRO A 93 4.32 -4.14 2.86
CA PRO A 93 3.80 -5.46 3.18
C PRO A 93 4.06 -6.48 2.07
N SER A 94 4.08 -7.75 2.42
CA SER A 94 4.09 -8.82 1.43
C SER A 94 2.81 -8.82 0.59
N LYS A 95 2.92 -9.26 -0.66
CA LYS A 95 1.75 -9.49 -1.51
C LYS A 95 0.82 -10.52 -0.85
N PRO A 96 -0.53 -10.35 -0.88
CA PRO A 96 -1.46 -11.37 -0.44
C PRO A 96 -1.15 -12.72 -1.08
N SER A 97 -1.13 -13.80 -0.29
CA SER A 97 -0.65 -15.11 -0.74
C SER A 97 -1.54 -15.76 -1.80
N SER A 98 -2.81 -15.40 -1.84
CA SER A 98 -3.80 -15.90 -2.80
C SER A 98 -4.94 -14.91 -3.01
N ILE A 99 -5.71 -15.12 -4.08
CA ILE A 99 -7.05 -14.56 -4.26
C ILE A 99 -7.96 -15.64 -4.80
N THR A 100 -9.10 -15.85 -4.18
CA THR A 100 -10.09 -16.85 -4.54
C THR A 100 -11.36 -16.17 -5.02
N VAL A 101 -11.70 -16.44 -6.27
CA VAL A 101 -12.94 -16.01 -6.92
C VAL A 101 -13.65 -17.25 -7.43
N PRO A 102 -14.91 -17.51 -7.07
CA PRO A 102 -15.67 -18.66 -7.56
C PRO A 102 -15.60 -18.80 -9.09
N SER A 103 -15.65 -20.03 -9.57
CA SER A 103 -15.64 -20.29 -11.01
C SER A 103 -16.96 -19.92 -11.69
N SER A 104 -18.08 -20.09 -10.99
CA SER A 104 -19.40 -19.70 -11.46
C SER A 104 -19.72 -18.29 -10.98
N VAL A 105 -19.97 -17.38 -11.91
CA VAL A 105 -20.37 -16.00 -11.64
C VAL A 105 -21.63 -15.71 -12.45
N ARG A 106 -22.67 -15.23 -11.75
CA ARG A 106 -23.97 -14.96 -12.37
C ARG A 106 -24.34 -13.49 -12.23
N GLY A 107 -24.86 -12.91 -13.31
CA GLY A 107 -25.40 -11.56 -13.32
C GLY A 107 -26.63 -11.46 -12.43
N GLY A 108 -26.73 -10.39 -11.65
CA GLY A 108 -27.80 -10.18 -10.68
C GLY A 108 -27.59 -10.85 -9.32
N GLU A 109 -26.53 -11.66 -9.15
CA GLU A 109 -26.24 -12.37 -7.89
C GLU A 109 -25.06 -11.74 -7.13
N SER A 110 -24.93 -12.14 -5.87
CA SER A 110 -23.78 -11.78 -5.02
C SER A 110 -22.64 -12.77 -5.20
N LEU A 111 -21.42 -12.27 -5.26
CA LEU A 111 -20.18 -13.04 -5.39
C LEU A 111 -19.29 -12.82 -4.19
N SER A 112 -18.89 -13.89 -3.50
CA SER A 112 -17.95 -13.81 -2.38
C SER A 112 -16.52 -14.00 -2.87
N ILE A 113 -15.67 -13.02 -2.63
CA ILE A 113 -14.24 -13.02 -2.93
C ILE A 113 -13.46 -13.12 -1.63
N SER A 114 -12.38 -13.90 -1.59
CA SER A 114 -11.49 -14.00 -0.43
C SER A 114 -10.03 -14.01 -0.84
N TRP A 115 -9.15 -13.68 0.10
CA TRP A 115 -7.71 -13.65 -0.16
C TRP A 115 -6.89 -14.07 1.05
N GLY A 116 -5.67 -14.52 0.78
CA GLY A 116 -4.72 -14.93 1.78
C GLY A 116 -4.13 -13.75 2.55
N ALA A 117 -3.54 -14.04 3.70
CA ALA A 117 -2.89 -13.03 4.52
C ALA A 117 -1.64 -12.46 3.84
N SER A 118 -1.33 -11.23 4.20
CA SER A 118 -0.02 -10.59 4.03
C SER A 118 0.69 -10.52 5.38
N THR A 119 2.00 -10.45 5.32
CA THR A 119 2.88 -10.15 6.46
C THR A 119 3.56 -8.82 6.24
N ASP A 120 3.91 -8.17 7.34
CA ASP A 120 4.67 -6.94 7.34
C ASP A 120 5.81 -7.08 8.36
N GLU A 121 7.04 -6.89 7.92
CA GLU A 121 8.22 -7.07 8.79
C GLU A 121 8.30 -5.99 9.88
N ASP A 122 7.69 -4.83 9.63
CA ASP A 122 7.66 -3.71 10.56
C ASP A 122 6.45 -3.79 11.52
N GLY A 123 5.56 -4.78 11.30
CA GLY A 123 4.40 -5.05 12.14
C GLY A 123 3.27 -4.02 12.03
N ASN A 124 3.28 -3.19 11.01
CA ASN A 124 2.35 -2.07 10.82
C ASN A 124 1.33 -2.27 9.70
N LEU A 125 1.08 -3.52 9.28
CA LEU A 125 0.03 -3.87 8.31
C LEU A 125 -1.32 -3.27 8.72
N SER A 126 -1.93 -2.48 7.84
CA SER A 126 -3.19 -1.78 8.11
C SER A 126 -4.39 -2.39 7.39
N GLY A 127 -4.18 -3.11 6.28
CA GLY A 127 -5.29 -3.77 5.59
C GLY A 127 -5.03 -4.06 4.12
N TYR A 128 -6.14 -4.14 3.38
CA TYR A 128 -6.16 -4.56 1.98
C TYR A 128 -7.00 -3.60 1.14
N ILE A 129 -6.60 -3.46 -0.12
CA ILE A 129 -7.35 -2.76 -1.16
C ILE A 129 -7.70 -3.79 -2.23
N LEU A 130 -9.01 -4.00 -2.46
CA LEU A 130 -9.51 -4.84 -3.55
C LEU A 130 -10.01 -3.95 -4.69
N GLU A 131 -9.60 -4.28 -5.88
CA GLU A 131 -10.07 -3.65 -7.10
C GLU A 131 -10.75 -4.67 -8.01
N ARG A 132 -11.75 -4.20 -8.74
CA ARG A 132 -12.52 -4.98 -9.71
C ARG A 132 -12.31 -4.41 -11.11
N GLN A 133 -12.25 -5.29 -12.08
CA GLN A 133 -12.28 -4.98 -13.50
C GLN A 133 -13.53 -5.61 -14.11
N VAL A 134 -14.32 -4.84 -14.83
CA VAL A 134 -15.53 -5.28 -15.53
C VAL A 134 -15.31 -5.18 -17.02
N ASN A 135 -15.65 -6.26 -17.75
CA ASN A 135 -15.62 -6.33 -19.23
C ASN A 135 -14.26 -5.90 -19.83
N GLY A 136 -13.15 -6.17 -19.12
CA GLY A 136 -11.82 -5.77 -19.56
C GLY A 136 -11.52 -4.27 -19.49
N GLY A 137 -12.41 -3.46 -18.86
CA GLY A 137 -12.25 -2.03 -18.68
C GLY A 137 -11.20 -1.64 -17.62
N ALA A 138 -11.32 -0.46 -17.05
CA ALA A 138 -10.42 0.03 -16.01
C ALA A 138 -10.63 -0.70 -14.67
N TRP A 139 -9.56 -0.81 -13.88
CA TRP A 139 -9.62 -1.27 -12.51
C TRP A 139 -10.26 -0.19 -11.61
N ALA A 140 -11.20 -0.58 -10.77
CA ALA A 140 -11.86 0.29 -9.81
C ALA A 140 -11.81 -0.31 -8.41
N GLN A 141 -11.46 0.50 -7.41
CA GLN A 141 -11.48 0.07 -6.02
C GLN A 141 -12.93 -0.23 -5.58
N VAL A 142 -13.13 -1.42 -5.03
CA VAL A 142 -14.43 -1.88 -4.49
C VAL A 142 -14.40 -2.11 -2.98
N TYR A 143 -13.21 -2.28 -2.40
CA TYR A 143 -13.05 -2.46 -0.97
C TYR A 143 -11.72 -1.88 -0.48
N LYS A 144 -11.73 -1.33 0.74
CA LYS A 144 -10.54 -1.00 1.53
C LYS A 144 -10.84 -1.28 3.00
N GLY A 145 -10.03 -2.12 3.65
CA GLY A 145 -10.22 -2.47 5.07
C GLY A 145 -9.38 -3.66 5.50
N ILE A 146 -9.61 -4.12 6.73
CA ILE A 146 -8.79 -5.17 7.38
C ILE A 146 -9.26 -6.59 7.07
N ASN A 147 -10.51 -6.77 6.62
CA ASN A 147 -11.04 -8.10 6.32
C ASN A 147 -10.34 -8.72 5.11
N ARG A 148 -10.34 -10.04 5.05
CA ARG A 148 -9.78 -10.84 3.95
C ARG A 148 -10.86 -11.46 3.07
N SER A 149 -12.05 -10.86 3.08
CA SER A 149 -13.16 -11.24 2.22
C SER A 149 -14.02 -10.02 1.89
N TYR A 150 -14.69 -10.10 0.76
CA TYR A 150 -15.63 -9.09 0.28
C TYR A 150 -16.73 -9.76 -0.50
N THR A 151 -17.96 -9.29 -0.36
CA THR A 151 -19.10 -9.73 -1.16
C THR A 151 -19.46 -8.62 -2.14
N ASP A 152 -19.35 -8.93 -3.43
CA ASP A 152 -19.65 -8.02 -4.52
C ASP A 152 -21.02 -8.33 -5.13
N ALA A 153 -21.71 -7.31 -5.60
CA ALA A 153 -22.95 -7.46 -6.38
C ALA A 153 -22.61 -7.45 -7.88
N ILE A 154 -22.86 -8.57 -8.54
CA ILE A 154 -22.58 -8.70 -9.97
C ILE A 154 -23.78 -8.15 -10.76
N THR A 155 -23.54 -7.09 -11.51
CA THR A 155 -24.62 -6.47 -12.30
C THR A 155 -24.97 -7.36 -13.49
N PHE A 156 -26.27 -7.55 -13.71
CA PHE A 156 -26.78 -8.22 -14.90
C PHE A 156 -26.34 -7.47 -16.18
N GLY A 157 -25.94 -8.23 -17.20
CA GLY A 157 -25.41 -7.67 -18.45
C GLY A 157 -23.89 -7.49 -18.49
N TRP A 158 -23.17 -7.69 -17.38
CA TRP A 158 -21.72 -7.83 -17.46
C TRP A 158 -21.36 -9.12 -18.20
N THR A 159 -20.26 -9.10 -18.96
CA THR A 159 -19.77 -10.28 -19.69
C THR A 159 -18.58 -10.94 -18.99
N SER A 160 -17.80 -10.15 -18.24
CA SER A 160 -16.67 -10.69 -17.49
C SER A 160 -16.31 -9.83 -16.29
N VAL A 161 -15.68 -10.45 -15.30
CA VAL A 161 -15.16 -9.78 -14.11
C VAL A 161 -13.82 -10.38 -13.69
N ALA A 162 -12.91 -9.55 -13.21
CA ALA A 162 -11.66 -9.95 -12.58
C ALA A 162 -11.41 -9.09 -11.33
N TYR A 163 -10.62 -9.62 -10.40
CA TYR A 163 -10.28 -8.95 -9.15
C TYR A 163 -8.77 -8.96 -8.94
N ARG A 164 -8.28 -7.91 -8.28
CA ARG A 164 -6.92 -7.89 -7.75
C ARG A 164 -6.91 -7.24 -6.38
N VAL A 165 -6.01 -7.70 -5.53
CA VAL A 165 -5.90 -7.24 -4.16
C VAL A 165 -4.44 -6.94 -3.82
N LYS A 166 -4.20 -5.86 -3.10
CA LYS A 166 -2.91 -5.50 -2.50
C LYS A 166 -3.09 -5.22 -1.01
N ALA A 167 -2.02 -5.37 -0.24
CA ALA A 167 -1.96 -4.95 1.15
C ALA A 167 -1.40 -3.54 1.25
N TYR A 168 -1.72 -2.83 2.33
CA TYR A 168 -1.15 -1.53 2.68
C TYR A 168 -0.85 -1.45 4.17
N ASP A 169 0.12 -0.63 4.54
CA ASP A 169 0.51 -0.38 5.93
C ASP A 169 0.08 1.00 6.43
N SER A 170 0.37 1.29 7.71
CA SER A 170 0.03 2.58 8.33
C SER A 170 0.92 3.73 7.88
N ALA A 171 2.07 3.46 7.29
CA ALA A 171 2.97 4.45 6.71
C ALA A 171 2.66 4.77 5.24
N GLY A 172 1.68 4.05 4.64
CA GLY A 172 1.22 4.27 3.27
C GLY A 172 1.97 3.47 2.21
N ALA A 173 2.88 2.55 2.59
CA ALA A 173 3.48 1.66 1.61
C ALA A 173 2.50 0.54 1.22
N GLU A 174 2.58 0.09 -0.02
CA GLU A 174 1.66 -0.87 -0.60
C GLU A 174 2.41 -2.04 -1.23
N SER A 175 1.82 -3.24 -1.13
CA SER A 175 2.36 -4.43 -1.77
C SER A 175 2.11 -4.48 -3.27
N ALA A 176 2.74 -5.41 -3.95
CA ALA A 176 2.32 -5.82 -5.29
C ALA A 176 0.90 -6.43 -5.26
N TYR A 177 0.20 -6.40 -6.39
CA TYR A 177 -1.11 -7.01 -6.52
C TYR A 177 -1.05 -8.53 -6.63
N GLN A 178 -1.99 -9.21 -5.96
CA GLN A 178 -2.40 -10.56 -6.28
C GLN A 178 -3.65 -10.49 -7.15
N THR A 179 -3.59 -11.03 -8.37
CA THR A 179 -4.65 -10.92 -9.38
C THR A 179 -5.31 -12.28 -9.62
N SER A 180 -6.63 -12.30 -9.75
CA SER A 180 -7.41 -13.48 -10.10
C SER A 180 -7.38 -13.75 -11.62
N ALA A 181 -7.78 -14.96 -12.00
CA ALA A 181 -8.22 -15.18 -13.38
C ALA A 181 -9.51 -14.38 -13.67
N THR A 182 -9.68 -13.97 -14.92
CA THR A 182 -10.95 -13.40 -15.39
C THR A 182 -12.03 -14.47 -15.37
N ARG A 183 -13.23 -14.12 -14.89
CA ARG A 183 -14.40 -14.98 -14.88
C ARG A 183 -15.44 -14.46 -15.86
N THR A 184 -16.00 -15.36 -16.63
CA THR A 184 -17.17 -15.07 -17.47
C THR A 184 -18.39 -14.91 -16.57
N VAL A 185 -19.21 -13.92 -16.83
CA VAL A 185 -20.48 -13.70 -16.14
C VAL A 185 -21.61 -14.34 -16.97
N VAL A 186 -22.32 -15.26 -16.38
CA VAL A 186 -23.50 -15.89 -16.99
C VAL A 186 -24.71 -15.04 -16.63
N ASN A 187 -25.38 -14.52 -17.64
CA ASN A 187 -26.64 -13.80 -17.47
C ASN A 187 -27.77 -14.76 -17.87
N ASN A 188 -28.68 -15.00 -16.93
CA ASN A 188 -29.81 -15.90 -17.15
C ASN A 188 -31.08 -15.10 -17.16
N HIS A 189 -31.83 -15.16 -18.25
CA HIS A 189 -33.16 -14.58 -18.38
C HIS A 189 -34.20 -15.59 -17.99
N ALA A 190 -35.32 -15.14 -17.48
CA ALA A 190 -36.44 -16.02 -17.21
C ALA A 190 -37.14 -16.39 -18.53
N PRO A 191 -37.52 -17.66 -18.72
CA PRO A 191 -38.28 -18.05 -19.89
C PRO A 191 -39.59 -17.27 -19.97
N VAL A 192 -39.99 -16.91 -21.16
CA VAL A 192 -41.24 -16.19 -21.43
C VAL A 192 -42.30 -17.15 -21.94
N ILE A 193 -43.39 -17.23 -21.22
CA ILE A 193 -44.58 -17.98 -21.67
C ILE A 193 -45.46 -17.00 -22.43
N SER A 194 -45.68 -17.26 -23.69
CA SER A 194 -46.58 -16.49 -24.52
C SER A 194 -47.80 -17.34 -24.93
N GLY A 195 -48.96 -16.76 -24.81
CA GLY A 195 -50.24 -17.34 -25.18
C GLY A 195 -51.36 -16.36 -24.92
N THR A 196 -52.48 -16.52 -25.59
CA THR A 196 -53.65 -15.71 -25.28
C THR A 196 -54.30 -16.28 -24.02
N ASP A 197 -54.27 -15.51 -22.94
CA ASP A 197 -55.10 -15.81 -21.75
C ASP A 197 -56.58 -15.57 -22.11
N SER A 198 -57.13 -16.54 -22.82
CA SER A 198 -58.52 -16.50 -23.14
C SER A 198 -59.28 -17.15 -22.01
N ASN A 199 -60.27 -16.45 -21.46
CA ASN A 199 -61.21 -17.06 -20.56
C ASN A 199 -61.95 -18.18 -21.31
N LEU A 200 -61.46 -19.40 -21.13
CA LEU A 200 -61.98 -20.58 -21.82
C LEU A 200 -63.37 -21.01 -21.32
N GLY A 201 -63.92 -20.30 -20.34
CA GLY A 201 -65.19 -20.64 -19.71
C GLY A 201 -65.18 -22.03 -19.05
N THR A 202 -66.37 -22.51 -18.61
CA THR A 202 -66.52 -23.86 -18.05
C THR A 202 -66.48 -24.90 -19.17
N LYS A 203 -65.55 -25.86 -19.07
CA LYS A 203 -65.40 -26.96 -20.00
C LYS A 203 -66.02 -28.24 -19.39
N THR A 204 -66.81 -28.95 -20.17
CA THR A 204 -67.39 -30.22 -19.78
C THR A 204 -66.72 -31.44 -20.37
N ALA A 205 -65.71 -31.20 -21.23
CA ALA A 205 -64.83 -32.22 -21.83
C ALA A 205 -63.37 -31.81 -21.75
N ALA A 206 -62.51 -32.80 -21.85
CA ALA A 206 -61.03 -32.52 -21.95
C ALA A 206 -60.76 -31.66 -23.18
N PHE A 207 -59.92 -30.64 -22.97
CA PHE A 207 -59.43 -29.78 -24.06
C PHE A 207 -57.90 -29.58 -23.91
N ALA A 208 -57.27 -29.26 -25.00
CA ALA A 208 -55.86 -28.93 -25.01
C ALA A 208 -55.69 -27.44 -25.27
N GLN A 209 -54.80 -26.81 -24.50
CA GLN A 209 -54.33 -25.44 -24.69
C GLN A 209 -52.84 -25.47 -24.92
N SER A 210 -52.41 -24.88 -26.02
CA SER A 210 -51.01 -24.78 -26.31
C SER A 210 -50.46 -23.41 -25.90
N TYR A 211 -49.31 -23.40 -25.24
CA TYR A 211 -48.54 -22.22 -24.92
C TYR A 211 -47.19 -22.31 -25.64
N SER A 212 -46.67 -21.17 -26.09
CA SER A 212 -45.32 -21.08 -26.58
C SER A 212 -44.43 -20.64 -25.40
N VAL A 213 -43.38 -21.38 -25.17
CA VAL A 213 -42.33 -21.02 -24.20
C VAL A 213 -41.08 -20.69 -24.99
N THR A 214 -40.57 -19.50 -24.77
CA THR A 214 -39.30 -19.03 -25.37
C THR A 214 -38.34 -18.62 -24.29
N ASP A 215 -37.07 -18.95 -24.48
CA ASP A 215 -35.96 -18.49 -23.65
C ASP A 215 -34.92 -17.89 -24.56
N GLU A 216 -34.44 -16.70 -24.27
CA GLU A 216 -33.38 -16.04 -25.08
C GLU A 216 -31.99 -16.58 -24.77
N ASP A 217 -31.81 -17.35 -23.68
CA ASP A 217 -30.56 -17.96 -23.33
C ASP A 217 -30.37 -19.27 -24.10
N SER A 218 -29.47 -19.28 -25.06
CA SER A 218 -29.20 -20.44 -25.89
C SER A 218 -28.61 -21.61 -25.08
N GLY A 219 -29.11 -22.82 -25.32
CA GLY A 219 -28.57 -24.06 -24.75
C GLY A 219 -29.10 -24.42 -23.37
N GLN A 220 -30.14 -23.76 -22.87
CA GLN A 220 -30.85 -24.14 -21.66
C GLN A 220 -32.02 -25.08 -21.99
N THR A 221 -32.32 -25.99 -21.08
CA THR A 221 -33.53 -26.82 -21.16
C THR A 221 -34.68 -26.07 -20.51
N LEU A 222 -35.76 -25.89 -21.23
CA LEU A 222 -37.02 -25.28 -20.72
C LEU A 222 -37.70 -26.18 -19.71
#